data_00419c216d8596750f7a96f5f00e05b8
#
_entry.id   00419c216d8596750f7a96f5f00e05b8
#
_cell.length_a   1.000
_cell.length_b   1.000
_cell.length_c   1.000
_cell.angle_alpha   90.00
_cell.angle_beta   90.00
_cell.angle_gamma   90.00
#
_symmetry.space_group_name_H-M   'P 1'
#
loop_
_entity.id
_entity.type
_entity.pdbx_description
1 polymer ?
#
loop_
_entity_poly.entity_id
_entity_poly.type
_entity_poly.pdbx_seq_one_letter_code
_entity_poly.pdbx_strand_id
1 'polypeptide(L)'
;MAQSLKGRSLLTLSDYTAEEIRLLLDTAREYKRLKYAGVPHRIHEGKNVALLFEKTSTRTRCAFTVAANDLGVAPEYLGKDDIQLGKKETVEDTAKVLGRMFDGIEFRGFAHKTVEDLAKYAGVPVWNGLTDQFHPTQILADFMTIEEHVGRLKDTKLVFVGDGRNNMANSLLIGSAKMGVDFRILAPRELFPDDSLVHKANNFARQSHGKVTITDNFEEALHGADVIYTDVWVSMGEEDKFAERINLLRYFQVNRDMLNLTGNPEVKFMHCLPAFHDALTSTGKSVQEEFGLDAMEVSDEVFRSPNSVVFDQAENRMHT
;
A
#
# COMPACT_ATOMS: atom_id res chain seq x y z
N MET A 1 6.06 24.46 -15.25
CA MET A 1 4.62 24.22 -15.52
C MET A 1 4.31 22.82 -15.05
N ALA A 2 3.29 22.63 -14.20
CA ALA A 2 2.89 21.30 -13.76
C ALA A 2 2.50 20.47 -15.00
N GLN A 3 3.11 19.31 -15.16
CA GLN A 3 2.81 18.39 -16.24
C GLN A 3 1.44 17.76 -15.97
N SER A 4 0.54 17.77 -16.96
CA SER A 4 -0.77 17.15 -16.82
C SER A 4 -0.65 15.64 -16.63
N LEU A 5 -1.31 15.09 -15.63
CA LEU A 5 -1.40 13.64 -15.39
C LEU A 5 -2.58 12.99 -16.14
N LYS A 6 -3.31 13.76 -16.95
CA LYS A 6 -4.47 13.27 -17.71
C LYS A 6 -4.08 12.10 -18.61
N GLY A 7 -4.80 11.00 -18.47
CA GLY A 7 -4.60 9.80 -19.29
C GLY A 7 -3.43 8.90 -18.85
N ARG A 8 -2.70 9.26 -17.79
CA ARG A 8 -1.61 8.44 -17.27
C ARG A 8 -2.11 7.31 -16.38
N SER A 9 -1.50 6.15 -16.52
CA SER A 9 -1.71 5.00 -15.65
C SER A 9 -0.84 5.10 -14.41
N LEU A 10 -1.30 4.58 -13.26
CA LEU A 10 -0.56 4.50 -12.01
C LEU A 10 -0.25 3.04 -11.68
N LEU A 11 0.87 2.51 -12.17
CA LEU A 11 1.28 1.12 -11.95
C LEU A 11 2.24 0.99 -10.77
N THR A 12 3.16 1.94 -10.64
CA THR A 12 4.12 2.08 -9.54
C THR A 12 4.49 3.55 -9.39
N LEU A 13 4.84 3.98 -8.17
CA LEU A 13 5.35 5.34 -7.93
C LEU A 13 6.73 5.57 -8.57
N SER A 14 7.39 4.52 -9.03
CA SER A 14 8.63 4.63 -9.78
C SER A 14 8.51 5.51 -11.02
N ASP A 15 7.34 5.52 -11.65
CA ASP A 15 7.07 6.19 -12.92
C ASP A 15 6.67 7.67 -12.76
N TYR A 16 6.61 8.15 -11.52
CA TYR A 16 6.19 9.50 -11.16
C TYR A 16 7.35 10.30 -10.58
N THR A 17 7.42 11.60 -10.84
CA THR A 17 8.34 12.49 -10.14
C THR A 17 7.85 12.81 -8.73
N ALA A 18 8.72 13.34 -7.87
CA ALA A 18 8.34 13.78 -6.53
C ALA A 18 7.24 14.87 -6.58
N GLU A 19 7.33 15.79 -7.54
CA GLU A 19 6.36 16.85 -7.76
C GLU A 19 5.00 16.30 -8.21
N GLU A 20 5.00 15.26 -9.04
CA GLU A 20 3.77 14.60 -9.47
C GLU A 20 3.11 13.83 -8.32
N ILE A 21 3.90 13.13 -7.48
CA ILE A 21 3.39 12.49 -6.26
C ILE A 21 2.84 13.55 -5.31
N ARG A 22 3.53 14.68 -5.14
CA ARG A 22 3.04 15.81 -4.33
C ARG A 22 1.70 16.33 -4.85
N LEU A 23 1.57 16.52 -6.17
CA LEU A 23 0.32 16.95 -6.79
C LEU A 23 -0.84 15.98 -6.49
N LEU A 24 -0.60 14.67 -6.55
CA LEU A 24 -1.61 13.65 -6.19
C LEU A 24 -2.04 13.79 -4.72
N LEU A 25 -1.09 13.93 -3.80
CA LEU A 25 -1.38 14.08 -2.38
C LEU A 25 -2.13 15.39 -2.06
N ASP A 26 -1.76 16.50 -2.69
CA ASP A 26 -2.44 17.79 -2.50
C ASP A 26 -3.87 17.75 -3.05
N THR A 27 -4.07 17.09 -4.21
CA THR A 27 -5.40 16.85 -4.78
C THR A 27 -6.26 15.98 -3.86
N ALA A 28 -5.70 14.91 -3.31
CA ALA A 28 -6.38 14.03 -2.36
C ALA A 28 -6.84 14.78 -1.09
N ARG A 29 -5.98 15.65 -0.54
CA ARG A 29 -6.35 16.50 0.60
C ARG A 29 -7.50 17.45 0.28
N GLU A 30 -7.48 18.06 -0.90
CA GLU A 30 -8.56 18.97 -1.30
C GLU A 30 -9.89 18.20 -1.41
N TYR A 31 -9.92 17.01 -2.01
CA TYR A 31 -11.13 16.20 -2.08
C TYR A 31 -11.58 15.70 -0.69
N LYS A 32 -10.65 15.31 0.18
CA LYS A 32 -10.97 14.98 1.58
C LYS A 32 -11.64 16.18 2.27
N ARG A 33 -11.06 17.38 2.13
CA ARG A 33 -11.63 18.63 2.69
C ARG A 33 -13.02 18.93 2.15
N LEU A 34 -13.26 18.80 0.84
CA LEU A 34 -14.56 19.02 0.23
C LEU A 34 -15.59 18.01 0.74
N LYS A 35 -15.23 16.72 0.82
CA LYS A 35 -16.09 15.66 1.35
C LYS A 35 -16.54 15.97 2.79
N TYR A 36 -15.59 16.30 3.67
CA TYR A 36 -15.91 16.63 5.07
C TYR A 36 -16.71 17.95 5.23
N ALA A 37 -16.51 18.88 4.31
CA ALA A 37 -17.31 20.12 4.26
C ALA A 37 -18.71 19.91 3.66
N GLY A 38 -19.05 18.71 3.19
CA GLY A 38 -20.32 18.42 2.52
C GLY A 38 -20.47 19.12 1.16
N VAL A 39 -19.36 19.56 0.54
CA VAL A 39 -19.35 20.23 -0.76
C VAL A 39 -19.35 19.20 -1.89
N PRO A 40 -20.40 19.15 -2.72
CA PRO A 40 -20.41 18.26 -3.88
C PRO A 40 -19.26 18.55 -4.85
N HIS A 41 -18.58 17.49 -5.31
CA HIS A 41 -17.45 17.61 -6.23
C HIS A 41 -17.48 16.57 -7.35
N ARG A 42 -18.66 16.37 -7.96
CA ARG A 42 -18.96 15.42 -9.03
C ARG A 42 -18.41 15.89 -10.39
N ILE A 43 -17.08 16.06 -10.47
CA ILE A 43 -16.39 16.66 -11.63
C ILE A 43 -16.24 15.73 -12.83
N HIS A 44 -16.59 14.44 -12.69
CA HIS A 44 -16.46 13.40 -13.70
C HIS A 44 -17.80 12.73 -14.02
N GLU A 45 -18.91 13.48 -13.97
CA GLU A 45 -20.24 12.94 -14.28
C GLU A 45 -20.28 12.31 -15.68
N GLY A 46 -20.95 11.16 -15.78
CA GLY A 46 -21.10 10.40 -17.02
C GLY A 46 -19.90 9.52 -17.39
N LYS A 47 -18.85 9.48 -16.56
CA LYS A 47 -17.73 8.56 -16.72
C LYS A 47 -18.02 7.22 -16.06
N ASN A 48 -17.39 6.16 -16.60
CA ASN A 48 -17.52 4.80 -16.11
C ASN A 48 -16.13 4.22 -15.87
N VAL A 49 -15.92 3.50 -14.75
CA VAL A 49 -14.67 2.81 -14.46
C VAL A 49 -14.91 1.34 -14.16
N ALA A 50 -14.07 0.46 -14.71
CA ALA A 50 -14.05 -0.95 -14.36
C ALA A 50 -13.18 -1.17 -13.14
N LEU A 51 -13.71 -1.90 -12.15
CA LEU A 51 -12.98 -2.38 -10.98
C LEU A 51 -12.72 -3.87 -11.14
N LEU A 52 -11.55 -4.22 -11.69
CA LEU A 52 -11.18 -5.55 -12.14
C LEU A 52 -10.39 -6.30 -11.07
N PHE A 53 -10.99 -7.36 -10.50
CA PHE A 53 -10.46 -8.07 -9.34
C PHE A 53 -10.20 -9.56 -9.61
N GLU A 54 -8.94 -9.97 -9.68
CA GLU A 54 -8.56 -11.39 -9.60
C GLU A 54 -8.54 -11.90 -8.16
N LYS A 55 -8.41 -11.00 -7.18
CA LYS A 55 -8.42 -11.27 -5.73
C LYS A 55 -9.47 -10.42 -5.02
N THR A 56 -10.19 -11.01 -4.09
CA THR A 56 -11.15 -10.29 -3.25
C THR A 56 -10.47 -9.22 -2.39
N SER A 57 -11.14 -8.11 -2.16
CA SER A 57 -10.69 -7.06 -1.26
C SER A 57 -11.85 -6.20 -0.79
N THR A 58 -12.04 -6.09 0.51
CA THR A 58 -13.03 -5.18 1.09
C THR A 58 -12.61 -3.73 0.90
N ARG A 59 -11.40 -3.38 1.36
CA ARG A 59 -10.91 -1.99 1.40
C ARG A 59 -10.73 -1.38 0.01
N THR A 60 -10.01 -2.04 -0.88
CA THR A 60 -9.80 -1.53 -2.25
C THR A 60 -11.12 -1.34 -2.98
N ARG A 61 -12.02 -2.35 -2.93
CA ARG A 61 -13.34 -2.26 -3.54
C ARG A 61 -14.14 -1.08 -3.00
N CYS A 62 -14.25 -0.98 -1.66
CA CYS A 62 -15.01 0.11 -1.04
C CYS A 62 -14.40 1.48 -1.35
N ALA A 63 -13.08 1.62 -1.26
CA ALA A 63 -12.37 2.87 -1.52
C ALA A 63 -12.63 3.38 -2.95
N PHE A 64 -12.37 2.55 -3.97
CA PHE A 64 -12.63 2.93 -5.37
C PHE A 64 -14.10 3.18 -5.65
N THR A 65 -15.01 2.35 -5.10
CA THR A 65 -16.45 2.55 -5.28
C THR A 65 -16.92 3.89 -4.70
N VAL A 66 -16.49 4.21 -3.46
CA VAL A 66 -16.88 5.47 -2.81
C VAL A 66 -16.26 6.67 -3.53
N ALA A 67 -14.95 6.62 -3.82
CA ALA A 67 -14.27 7.70 -4.54
C ALA A 67 -14.90 7.96 -5.92
N ALA A 68 -15.21 6.91 -6.69
CA ALA A 68 -15.87 7.04 -7.99
C ALA A 68 -17.22 7.74 -7.84
N ASN A 69 -18.07 7.31 -6.90
CA ASN A 69 -19.38 7.90 -6.67
C ASN A 69 -19.28 9.38 -6.23
N ASP A 70 -18.33 9.72 -5.35
CA ASP A 70 -18.10 11.10 -4.91
C ASP A 70 -17.72 12.01 -6.09
N LEU A 71 -16.93 11.50 -7.03
CA LEU A 71 -16.53 12.21 -8.25
C LEU A 71 -17.56 12.18 -9.37
N GLY A 72 -18.69 11.47 -9.22
CA GLY A 72 -19.74 11.35 -10.24
C GLY A 72 -19.49 10.28 -11.29
N VAL A 73 -18.53 9.38 -11.05
CA VAL A 73 -18.19 8.24 -11.90
C VAL A 73 -19.04 7.03 -11.53
N ALA A 74 -19.49 6.25 -12.52
CA ALA A 74 -20.14 4.96 -12.25
C ALA A 74 -19.09 3.83 -12.18
N PRO A 75 -18.90 3.17 -11.03
CA PRO A 75 -18.00 2.04 -10.92
C PRO A 75 -18.72 0.72 -11.23
N GLU A 76 -18.13 -0.12 -12.06
CA GLU A 76 -18.57 -1.49 -12.33
C GLU A 76 -17.58 -2.47 -11.75
N TYR A 77 -18.05 -3.32 -10.82
CA TYR A 77 -17.21 -4.35 -10.19
C TYR A 77 -17.19 -5.62 -11.03
N LEU A 78 -16.01 -6.05 -11.42
CA LEU A 78 -15.74 -7.26 -12.19
C LEU A 78 -14.84 -8.20 -11.36
N GLY A 79 -15.47 -9.13 -10.63
CA GLY A 79 -14.75 -10.13 -9.85
C GLY A 79 -14.23 -11.28 -10.70
N LYS A 80 -13.40 -12.15 -10.09
CA LYS A 80 -12.75 -13.28 -10.79
C LYS A 80 -13.72 -14.25 -11.46
N ASP A 81 -14.95 -14.32 -10.98
CA ASP A 81 -15.98 -15.21 -11.52
C ASP A 81 -16.83 -14.51 -12.60
N ASP A 82 -16.74 -13.18 -12.71
CA ASP A 82 -17.43 -12.35 -13.71
C ASP A 82 -16.60 -12.17 -14.98
N ILE A 83 -15.29 -12.48 -14.93
CA ILE A 83 -14.34 -12.22 -16.01
C ILE A 83 -13.71 -13.50 -16.57
N GLN A 84 -13.30 -13.43 -17.83
CA GLN A 84 -12.65 -14.53 -18.54
C GLN A 84 -11.14 -14.36 -18.66
N LEU A 85 -10.58 -13.35 -18.00
CA LEU A 85 -9.16 -12.96 -18.03
C LEU A 85 -8.24 -14.15 -17.75
N GLY A 86 -7.32 -14.44 -18.66
CA GLY A 86 -6.36 -15.52 -18.55
C GLY A 86 -6.95 -16.94 -18.68
N LYS A 87 -8.27 -17.08 -18.86
CA LYS A 87 -8.97 -18.37 -19.03
C LYS A 87 -9.43 -18.59 -20.46
N LYS A 88 -10.34 -17.73 -20.96
CA LYS A 88 -10.88 -17.78 -22.31
C LYS A 88 -10.50 -16.58 -23.15
N GLU A 89 -10.01 -15.53 -22.54
CA GLU A 89 -9.50 -14.33 -23.19
C GLU A 89 -8.09 -14.02 -22.73
N THR A 90 -7.29 -13.46 -23.65
CA THR A 90 -5.97 -12.93 -23.31
C THR A 90 -6.11 -11.61 -22.53
N VAL A 91 -5.08 -11.22 -21.77
CA VAL A 91 -5.04 -9.91 -21.12
C VAL A 91 -5.19 -8.78 -22.14
N GLU A 92 -4.58 -8.92 -23.33
CA GLU A 92 -4.64 -7.95 -24.42
C GLU A 92 -6.09 -7.78 -24.94
N ASP A 93 -6.81 -8.88 -25.17
CA ASP A 93 -8.18 -8.82 -25.71
C ASP A 93 -9.12 -8.20 -24.67
N THR A 94 -9.04 -8.64 -23.41
CA THR A 94 -9.81 -8.06 -22.29
C THR A 94 -9.52 -6.55 -22.14
N ALA A 95 -8.24 -6.15 -22.19
CA ALA A 95 -7.86 -4.75 -22.11
C ALA A 95 -8.49 -3.91 -23.22
N LYS A 96 -8.43 -4.40 -24.48
CA LYS A 96 -9.02 -3.70 -25.64
C LYS A 96 -10.54 -3.59 -25.56
N VAL A 97 -11.21 -4.61 -25.04
CA VAL A 97 -12.67 -4.60 -24.82
C VAL A 97 -13.04 -3.59 -23.74
N LEU A 98 -12.43 -3.69 -22.56
CA LEU A 98 -12.73 -2.80 -21.44
C LEU A 98 -12.38 -1.35 -21.74
N GLY A 99 -11.26 -1.10 -22.42
CA GLY A 99 -10.85 0.25 -22.80
C GLY A 99 -11.75 0.94 -23.84
N ARG A 100 -12.68 0.18 -24.50
CA ARG A 100 -13.72 0.76 -25.37
C ARG A 100 -15.05 0.99 -24.67
N MET A 101 -15.22 0.40 -23.48
CA MET A 101 -16.46 0.50 -22.70
C MET A 101 -16.31 1.47 -21.53
N PHE A 102 -15.11 1.54 -20.93
CA PHE A 102 -14.82 2.31 -19.73
C PHE A 102 -13.85 3.45 -19.99
N ASP A 103 -13.89 4.46 -19.13
CA ASP A 103 -12.98 5.63 -19.17
C ASP A 103 -11.70 5.39 -18.35
N GLY A 104 -11.66 4.33 -17.58
CA GLY A 104 -10.51 3.90 -16.77
C GLY A 104 -10.71 2.52 -16.18
N ILE A 105 -9.62 1.88 -15.76
CA ILE A 105 -9.62 0.52 -15.20
C ILE A 105 -8.80 0.52 -13.92
N GLU A 106 -9.40 0.10 -12.81
CA GLU A 106 -8.66 -0.33 -11.62
C GLU A 106 -8.41 -1.84 -11.72
N PHE A 107 -7.21 -2.27 -11.40
CA PHE A 107 -6.83 -3.67 -11.39
C PHE A 107 -6.25 -4.07 -10.04
N ARG A 108 -6.80 -5.14 -9.46
CA ARG A 108 -6.24 -5.83 -8.30
C ARG A 108 -6.07 -7.31 -8.60
N GLY A 109 -4.83 -7.77 -8.63
CA GLY A 109 -4.54 -9.15 -9.04
C GLY A 109 -3.24 -9.70 -8.47
N PHE A 110 -2.70 -10.70 -9.18
CA PHE A 110 -1.49 -11.40 -8.80
C PHE A 110 -0.26 -10.79 -9.49
N ALA A 111 -0.05 -11.11 -10.75
CA ALA A 111 1.17 -10.75 -11.47
C ALA A 111 1.18 -9.27 -11.87
N HIS A 112 2.29 -8.58 -11.57
CA HIS A 112 2.48 -7.18 -12.00
C HIS A 112 2.44 -7.05 -13.54
N LYS A 113 2.92 -8.06 -14.24
CA LYS A 113 2.86 -8.12 -15.72
C LYS A 113 1.44 -7.97 -16.26
N THR A 114 0.42 -8.47 -15.57
CA THR A 114 -0.98 -8.33 -15.99
C THR A 114 -1.42 -6.86 -16.00
N VAL A 115 -1.10 -6.08 -14.98
CA VAL A 115 -1.48 -4.67 -14.94
C VAL A 115 -0.67 -3.83 -15.94
N GLU A 116 0.58 -4.21 -16.23
CA GLU A 116 1.37 -3.59 -17.31
C GLU A 116 0.74 -3.82 -18.67
N ASP A 117 0.30 -5.06 -18.96
CA ASP A 117 -0.35 -5.39 -20.22
C ASP A 117 -1.72 -4.73 -20.35
N LEU A 118 -2.51 -4.66 -19.28
CA LEU A 118 -3.75 -3.87 -19.26
C LEU A 118 -3.46 -2.40 -19.62
N ALA A 119 -2.49 -1.77 -18.98
CA ALA A 119 -2.13 -0.37 -19.26
C ALA A 119 -1.62 -0.16 -20.70
N LYS A 120 -0.91 -1.15 -21.23
CA LYS A 120 -0.38 -1.09 -22.61
C LYS A 120 -1.48 -1.15 -23.67
N TYR A 121 -2.52 -1.94 -23.46
CA TYR A 121 -3.49 -2.27 -24.51
C TYR A 121 -4.87 -1.64 -24.32
N ALA A 122 -5.23 -1.15 -23.13
CA ALA A 122 -6.56 -0.62 -22.87
C ALA A 122 -6.86 0.71 -23.59
N GLY A 123 -5.85 1.57 -23.81
CA GLY A 123 -6.05 2.90 -24.37
C GLY A 123 -6.72 3.91 -23.43
N VAL A 124 -6.97 3.51 -22.18
CA VAL A 124 -7.47 4.34 -21.08
C VAL A 124 -6.55 4.18 -19.85
N PRO A 125 -6.58 5.11 -18.87
CA PRO A 125 -5.80 4.98 -17.66
C PRO A 125 -6.08 3.67 -16.91
N VAL A 126 -5.01 3.06 -16.41
CA VAL A 126 -5.08 1.86 -15.55
C VAL A 126 -4.42 2.15 -14.20
N TRP A 127 -5.11 1.84 -13.10
CA TRP A 127 -4.63 2.04 -11.74
C TRP A 127 -4.38 0.69 -11.07
N ASN A 128 -3.17 0.54 -10.55
CA ASN A 128 -2.77 -0.66 -9.81
C ASN A 128 -3.31 -0.60 -8.36
N GLY A 129 -4.41 -1.29 -8.11
CA GLY A 129 -5.00 -1.45 -6.79
C GLY A 129 -4.25 -2.44 -5.88
N LEU A 130 -3.43 -3.31 -6.43
CA LEU A 130 -2.41 -4.19 -5.82
C LEU A 130 -1.97 -5.27 -6.82
N THR A 131 -0.67 -5.53 -6.85
CA THR A 131 -0.07 -6.73 -7.46
C THR A 131 0.91 -7.39 -6.48
N ASP A 132 1.53 -8.50 -6.89
CA ASP A 132 2.61 -9.16 -6.12
C ASP A 132 3.81 -8.24 -5.86
N GLN A 133 4.08 -7.26 -6.73
CA GLN A 133 5.24 -6.39 -6.62
C GLN A 133 4.95 -5.02 -6.00
N PHE A 134 3.80 -4.40 -6.30
CA PHE A 134 3.52 -3.03 -5.89
C PHE A 134 2.05 -2.77 -5.52
N HIS A 135 1.87 -1.77 -4.63
CA HIS A 135 0.57 -1.25 -4.23
C HIS A 135 0.61 0.30 -4.13
N PRO A 136 0.74 1.02 -5.26
CA PRO A 136 1.01 2.46 -5.25
C PRO A 136 -0.09 3.30 -4.61
N THR A 137 -1.36 2.92 -4.78
CA THR A 137 -2.49 3.64 -4.18
C THR A 137 -2.49 3.58 -2.65
N GLN A 138 -2.00 2.47 -2.06
CA GLN A 138 -1.81 2.39 -0.61
C GLN A 138 -0.78 3.40 -0.14
N ILE A 139 0.34 3.54 -0.87
CA ILE A 139 1.42 4.44 -0.45
C ILE A 139 0.99 5.91 -0.45
N LEU A 140 0.12 6.31 -1.38
CA LEU A 140 -0.45 7.66 -1.35
C LEU A 140 -1.28 7.88 -0.09
N ALA A 141 -2.12 6.91 0.31
CA ALA A 141 -2.87 6.96 1.56
C ALA A 141 -1.95 6.98 2.79
N ASP A 142 -0.88 6.19 2.78
CA ASP A 142 0.10 6.13 3.85
C ASP A 142 0.80 7.49 4.03
N PHE A 143 1.24 8.10 2.94
CA PHE A 143 1.90 9.41 2.97
C PHE A 143 0.95 10.51 3.46
N MET A 144 -0.30 10.48 3.02
CA MET A 144 -1.32 11.42 3.51
C MET A 144 -1.53 11.26 5.02
N THR A 145 -1.61 10.02 5.52
CA THR A 145 -1.76 9.71 6.94
C THR A 145 -0.55 10.16 7.75
N ILE A 146 0.66 9.92 7.24
CA ILE A 146 1.90 10.40 7.88
C ILE A 146 1.87 11.93 8.03
N GLU A 147 1.50 12.65 6.98
CA GLU A 147 1.43 14.12 7.06
C GLU A 147 0.35 14.62 8.02
N GLU A 148 -0.77 13.91 8.15
CA GLU A 148 -1.84 14.25 9.09
C GLU A 148 -1.43 14.04 10.55
N HIS A 149 -0.65 13.00 10.85
CA HIS A 149 -0.31 12.61 12.23
C HIS A 149 1.10 13.01 12.68
N VAL A 150 2.05 13.16 11.75
CA VAL A 150 3.44 13.55 12.03
C VAL A 150 3.69 15.02 11.64
N GLY A 151 2.84 15.59 10.78
CA GLY A 151 2.92 16.98 10.33
C GLY A 151 3.90 17.22 9.18
N ARG A 152 4.63 16.20 8.73
CA ARG A 152 5.58 16.25 7.61
C ARG A 152 5.70 14.88 6.95
N LEU A 153 6.16 14.86 5.71
CA LEU A 153 6.58 13.63 5.01
C LEU A 153 8.09 13.59 4.81
N LYS A 154 8.66 14.67 4.27
CA LYS A 154 10.10 14.79 4.12
C LYS A 154 10.80 14.72 5.48
N ASP A 155 11.94 14.03 5.54
CA ASP A 155 12.73 13.79 6.74
C ASP A 155 12.01 12.99 7.85
N THR A 156 10.80 12.44 7.58
CA THR A 156 10.16 11.49 8.49
C THR A 156 10.96 10.19 8.53
N LYS A 157 11.17 9.67 9.74
CA LYS A 157 11.81 8.37 9.95
C LYS A 157 10.73 7.29 9.95
N LEU A 158 10.58 6.60 8.84
CA LEU A 158 9.60 5.52 8.63
C LEU A 158 10.31 4.17 8.64
N VAL A 159 9.94 3.30 9.56
CA VAL A 159 10.48 1.94 9.68
C VAL A 159 9.43 0.92 9.25
N PHE A 160 9.73 0.15 8.21
CA PHE A 160 8.95 -1.04 7.87
C PHE A 160 9.55 -2.26 8.57
N VAL A 161 8.72 -3.02 9.28
CA VAL A 161 9.13 -4.21 10.04
C VAL A 161 8.45 -5.44 9.47
N GLY A 162 9.20 -6.47 9.05
CA GLY A 162 8.65 -7.72 8.57
C GLY A 162 9.32 -8.26 7.29
N ASP A 163 8.54 -8.79 6.35
CA ASP A 163 9.08 -9.28 5.07
C ASP A 163 9.42 -8.11 4.14
N GLY A 164 10.70 -7.80 4.04
CA GLY A 164 11.20 -6.70 3.19
C GLY A 164 11.04 -6.94 1.69
N ARG A 165 10.56 -8.11 1.25
CA ARG A 165 10.36 -8.46 -0.16
C ARG A 165 8.91 -8.32 -0.61
N ASN A 166 7.97 -8.05 0.32
CA ASN A 166 6.57 -7.95 -0.02
C ASN A 166 6.26 -6.65 -0.81
N ASN A 167 5.08 -6.59 -1.42
CA ASN A 167 4.65 -5.46 -2.25
C ASN A 167 4.54 -4.14 -1.48
N MET A 168 4.24 -4.18 -0.17
CA MET A 168 4.19 -2.98 0.66
C MET A 168 5.59 -2.44 0.93
N ALA A 169 6.54 -3.30 1.33
CA ALA A 169 7.93 -2.93 1.51
C ALA A 169 8.51 -2.33 0.23
N ASN A 170 8.28 -2.97 -0.92
CA ASN A 170 8.72 -2.50 -2.24
C ASN A 170 8.15 -1.12 -2.58
N SER A 171 6.86 -0.94 -2.35
CA SER A 171 6.17 0.32 -2.68
C SER A 171 6.56 1.46 -1.76
N LEU A 172 6.68 1.20 -0.45
CA LEU A 172 7.18 2.15 0.54
C LEU A 172 8.63 2.54 0.24
N LEU A 173 9.49 1.57 -0.11
CA LEU A 173 10.89 1.81 -0.46
C LEU A 173 11.02 2.81 -1.62
N ILE A 174 10.29 2.60 -2.70
CA ILE A 174 10.32 3.50 -3.86
C ILE A 174 9.69 4.87 -3.55
N GLY A 175 8.49 4.87 -2.97
CA GLY A 175 7.77 6.11 -2.67
C GLY A 175 8.53 6.99 -1.68
N SER A 176 9.01 6.40 -0.58
CA SER A 176 9.78 7.09 0.46
C SER A 176 11.09 7.67 -0.08
N ALA A 177 11.82 6.89 -0.88
CA ALA A 177 13.05 7.35 -1.52
C ALA A 177 12.81 8.57 -2.42
N LYS A 178 11.69 8.63 -3.12
CA LYS A 178 11.33 9.80 -3.97
C LYS A 178 10.91 11.01 -3.16
N MET A 179 10.24 10.81 -2.02
CA MET A 179 9.67 11.90 -1.22
C MET A 179 10.62 12.43 -0.12
N GLY A 180 11.86 11.97 -0.06
CA GLY A 180 12.85 12.46 0.89
C GLY A 180 12.67 11.96 2.31
N VAL A 181 12.07 10.77 2.48
CA VAL A 181 11.87 10.09 3.77
C VAL A 181 13.15 9.36 4.18
N ASP A 182 13.47 9.31 5.48
CA ASP A 182 14.44 8.37 6.06
C ASP A 182 13.71 7.02 6.23
N PHE A 183 13.77 6.19 5.18
CA PHE A 183 13.08 4.91 5.14
C PHE A 183 14.01 3.77 5.54
N ARG A 184 13.53 2.95 6.48
CA ARG A 184 14.30 1.83 7.02
C ARG A 184 13.47 0.56 6.93
N ILE A 185 14.09 -0.54 6.48
CA ILE A 185 13.52 -1.89 6.53
C ILE A 185 14.25 -2.65 7.62
N LEU A 186 13.49 -3.08 8.63
CA LEU A 186 13.91 -3.99 9.69
C LEU A 186 13.36 -5.39 9.37
N ALA A 187 14.21 -6.28 8.94
CA ALA A 187 13.85 -7.63 8.50
C ALA A 187 14.95 -8.64 8.84
N PRO A 188 14.67 -9.95 8.93
CA PRO A 188 15.71 -10.97 8.87
C PRO A 188 16.41 -10.92 7.49
N ARG A 189 17.69 -11.27 7.43
CA ARG A 189 18.50 -11.16 6.19
C ARG A 189 17.94 -11.94 5.01
N GLU A 190 17.33 -13.08 5.29
CA GLU A 190 16.67 -13.93 4.29
C GLU A 190 15.48 -13.24 3.61
N LEU A 191 14.95 -12.20 4.25
CA LEU A 191 13.80 -11.43 3.78
C LEU A 191 14.16 -9.98 3.41
N PHE A 192 15.43 -9.69 3.13
CA PHE A 192 15.82 -8.39 2.58
C PHE A 192 15.26 -8.20 1.17
N PRO A 193 14.89 -6.97 0.79
CA PRO A 193 14.41 -6.68 -0.56
C PRO A 193 15.45 -6.99 -1.63
N ASP A 194 14.98 -7.10 -2.88
CA ASP A 194 15.87 -7.31 -4.04
C ASP A 194 16.88 -6.18 -4.19
N ASP A 195 18.16 -6.55 -4.40
CA ASP A 195 19.27 -5.60 -4.50
C ASP A 195 19.07 -4.57 -5.63
N SER A 196 18.46 -4.97 -6.74
CA SER A 196 18.20 -4.08 -7.86
C SER A 196 17.19 -2.99 -7.49
N LEU A 197 16.16 -3.35 -6.70
CA LEU A 197 15.17 -2.42 -6.20
C LEU A 197 15.78 -1.45 -5.18
N VAL A 198 16.61 -1.96 -4.26
CA VAL A 198 17.36 -1.14 -3.29
C VAL A 198 18.30 -0.17 -4.01
N HIS A 199 19.00 -0.62 -5.04
CA HIS A 199 19.87 0.25 -5.86
C HIS A 199 19.06 1.37 -6.53
N LYS A 200 17.90 1.04 -7.11
CA LYS A 200 16.98 2.01 -7.72
C LYS A 200 16.48 3.03 -6.70
N ALA A 201 16.06 2.57 -5.51
CA ALA A 201 15.62 3.43 -4.43
C ALA A 201 16.72 4.38 -3.94
N ASN A 202 17.94 3.89 -3.77
CA ASN A 202 19.09 4.72 -3.40
C ASN A 202 19.38 5.81 -4.44
N ASN A 203 19.15 5.56 -5.74
CA ASN A 203 19.27 6.60 -6.77
C ASN A 203 18.23 7.71 -6.59
N PHE A 204 16.98 7.35 -6.26
CA PHE A 204 15.93 8.33 -5.95
C PHE A 204 16.21 9.10 -4.66
N ALA A 205 16.63 8.39 -3.60
CA ALA A 205 16.95 9.00 -2.31
C ALA A 205 18.07 10.06 -2.43
N ARG A 206 19.09 9.83 -3.25
CA ARG A 206 20.13 10.84 -3.53
C ARG A 206 19.56 12.12 -4.16
N GLN A 207 18.55 12.02 -5.01
CA GLN A 207 17.92 13.17 -5.66
C GLN A 207 16.99 13.94 -4.73
N SER A 208 16.28 13.24 -3.87
CA SER A 208 15.30 13.81 -2.92
C SER A 208 15.92 14.24 -1.58
N HIS A 209 17.21 13.89 -1.34
CA HIS A 209 17.89 13.99 -0.05
C HIS A 209 17.27 13.09 1.03
N GLY A 210 16.60 12.01 0.64
CA GLY A 210 16.12 10.97 1.53
C GLY A 210 17.22 9.97 1.90
N LYS A 211 16.85 8.99 2.72
CA LYS A 211 17.76 7.92 3.14
C LYS A 211 17.08 6.56 3.04
N VAL A 212 17.84 5.53 2.68
CA VAL A 212 17.40 4.13 2.68
C VAL A 212 18.35 3.32 3.54
N THR A 213 17.82 2.55 4.49
CA THR A 213 18.59 1.63 5.35
C THR A 213 17.89 0.27 5.36
N ILE A 214 18.66 -0.80 5.12
CA ILE A 214 18.17 -2.18 5.20
C ILE A 214 19.01 -2.87 6.27
N THR A 215 18.39 -3.37 7.33
CA THR A 215 19.11 -3.91 8.48
C THR A 215 18.32 -4.96 9.24
N ASP A 216 19.03 -5.85 9.95
CA ASP A 216 18.49 -6.77 10.95
C ASP A 216 18.75 -6.26 12.39
N ASN A 217 19.36 -5.08 12.54
CA ASN A 217 19.66 -4.46 13.80
C ASN A 217 18.50 -3.55 14.27
N PHE A 218 17.86 -3.93 15.38
CA PHE A 218 16.71 -3.23 15.93
C PHE A 218 17.04 -1.79 16.36
N GLU A 219 18.16 -1.57 17.03
CA GLU A 219 18.56 -0.23 17.49
C GLU A 219 18.80 0.71 16.31
N GLU A 220 19.55 0.25 15.29
CA GLU A 220 19.81 1.02 14.09
C GLU A 220 18.52 1.39 13.34
N ALA A 221 17.58 0.45 13.24
CA ALA A 221 16.32 0.68 12.55
C ALA A 221 15.39 1.62 13.33
N LEU A 222 15.20 1.34 14.62
CA LEU A 222 14.10 1.94 15.40
C LEU A 222 14.45 3.28 16.03
N HIS A 223 15.74 3.55 16.33
CA HIS A 223 16.13 4.76 17.04
C HIS A 223 15.61 6.04 16.37
N GLY A 224 14.79 6.77 17.14
CA GLY A 224 14.18 8.03 16.74
C GLY A 224 13.12 7.89 15.63
N ALA A 225 12.53 6.72 15.43
CA ALA A 225 11.47 6.51 14.45
C ALA A 225 10.24 7.38 14.75
N ASP A 226 9.69 8.01 13.71
CA ASP A 226 8.41 8.73 13.77
C ASP A 226 7.23 7.77 13.51
N VAL A 227 7.46 6.75 12.67
CA VAL A 227 6.43 5.78 12.26
C VAL A 227 7.03 4.38 12.20
N ILE A 228 6.31 3.40 12.77
CA ILE A 228 6.54 1.97 12.56
C ILE A 228 5.39 1.43 11.70
N TYR A 229 5.74 0.77 10.62
CA TYR A 229 4.82 0.14 9.68
C TYR A 229 5.08 -1.37 9.64
N THR A 230 4.03 -2.17 9.62
CA THR A 230 4.15 -3.61 9.35
C THR A 230 3.04 -4.09 8.42
N ASP A 231 3.19 -5.28 7.89
CA ASP A 231 2.20 -5.98 7.08
C ASP A 231 2.18 -7.46 7.48
N VAL A 232 1.19 -8.20 7.01
CA VAL A 232 1.07 -9.64 7.29
C VAL A 232 2.36 -10.39 6.95
N TRP A 233 2.73 -11.35 7.78
CA TRP A 233 3.96 -12.15 7.58
C TRP A 233 3.90 -13.09 6.39
N VAL A 234 2.68 -13.49 6.02
CA VAL A 234 2.44 -14.40 4.90
C VAL A 234 1.64 -13.67 3.84
N SER A 235 2.27 -13.40 2.71
CA SER A 235 1.62 -12.77 1.57
C SER A 235 0.63 -13.72 0.91
N MET A 236 -0.39 -13.17 0.27
CA MET A 236 -1.38 -13.94 -0.47
C MET A 236 -0.71 -14.78 -1.57
N GLY A 237 -0.98 -16.09 -1.59
CA GLY A 237 -0.39 -17.05 -2.52
C GLY A 237 0.88 -17.71 -1.99
N GLU A 238 1.25 -17.46 -0.71
CA GLU A 238 2.36 -18.10 0.00
C GLU A 238 1.87 -18.85 1.26
N GLU A 239 0.61 -19.26 1.27
CA GLU A 239 -0.01 -19.93 2.44
C GLU A 239 0.71 -21.23 2.82
N ASP A 240 1.40 -21.88 1.87
CA ASP A 240 2.25 -23.04 2.08
C ASP A 240 3.53 -22.74 2.88
N LYS A 241 3.93 -21.47 2.95
CA LYS A 241 5.12 -21.02 3.68
C LYS A 241 4.85 -20.52 5.11
N PHE A 242 3.65 -20.73 5.62
CA PHE A 242 3.18 -20.17 6.89
C PHE A 242 4.13 -20.46 8.05
N ALA A 243 4.50 -21.73 8.26
CA ALA A 243 5.42 -22.16 9.32
C ALA A 243 6.83 -21.56 9.16
N GLU A 244 7.35 -21.50 7.95
CA GLU A 244 8.65 -20.88 7.67
C GLU A 244 8.65 -19.40 8.02
N ARG A 245 7.62 -18.67 7.59
CA ARG A 245 7.49 -17.23 7.84
C ARG A 245 7.36 -16.91 9.32
N ILE A 246 6.55 -17.66 10.06
CA ILE A 246 6.42 -17.50 11.51
C ILE A 246 7.77 -17.69 12.18
N ASN A 247 8.52 -18.74 11.84
CA ASN A 247 9.83 -18.99 12.45
C ASN A 247 10.84 -17.86 12.19
N LEU A 248 10.82 -17.27 10.99
CA LEU A 248 11.71 -16.15 10.64
C LEU A 248 11.27 -14.83 11.31
N LEU A 249 9.96 -14.57 11.39
CA LEU A 249 9.44 -13.26 11.72
C LEU A 249 8.93 -13.11 13.15
N ARG A 250 8.80 -14.20 13.93
CA ARG A 250 8.25 -14.13 15.30
C ARG A 250 8.94 -13.14 16.24
N TYR A 251 10.23 -12.86 16.01
CA TYR A 251 10.99 -11.86 16.78
C TYR A 251 10.85 -10.43 16.24
N PHE A 252 10.21 -10.28 15.08
CA PHE A 252 9.94 -9.02 14.42
C PHE A 252 8.48 -8.56 14.62
N GLN A 253 7.76 -9.15 15.58
CA GLN A 253 6.43 -8.68 15.97
C GLN A 253 6.50 -7.25 16.51
N VAL A 254 5.68 -6.35 15.97
CA VAL A 254 5.56 -5.00 16.52
C VAL A 254 4.77 -5.06 17.82
N ASN A 255 5.44 -4.83 18.92
CA ASN A 255 4.90 -4.85 20.28
C ASN A 255 5.31 -3.57 21.05
N ARG A 256 4.89 -3.44 22.28
CA ARG A 256 5.18 -2.28 23.12
C ARG A 256 6.68 -2.04 23.30
N ASP A 257 7.46 -3.08 23.48
CA ASP A 257 8.91 -2.96 23.64
C ASP A 257 9.57 -2.40 22.40
N MET A 258 9.11 -2.81 21.21
CA MET A 258 9.59 -2.25 19.95
C MET A 258 9.25 -0.76 19.81
N LEU A 259 8.05 -0.32 20.22
CA LEU A 259 7.71 1.09 20.26
C LEU A 259 8.63 1.86 21.23
N ASN A 260 8.92 1.29 22.41
CA ASN A 260 9.80 1.90 23.41
C ASN A 260 11.24 2.07 22.90
N LEU A 261 11.75 1.12 22.09
CA LEU A 261 13.09 1.20 21.48
C LEU A 261 13.24 2.39 20.53
N THR A 262 12.17 2.98 20.03
CA THR A 262 12.26 4.20 19.23
C THR A 262 12.75 5.41 20.04
N GLY A 263 12.54 5.44 21.35
CA GLY A 263 12.75 6.60 22.21
C GLY A 263 11.79 7.74 21.94
N ASN A 264 10.78 7.53 21.10
CA ASN A 264 9.77 8.53 20.70
C ASN A 264 8.38 8.12 21.24
N PRO A 265 7.84 8.79 22.28
CA PRO A 265 6.52 8.45 22.83
C PRO A 265 5.37 8.72 21.84
N GLU A 266 5.59 9.61 20.87
CA GLU A 266 4.61 9.98 19.84
C GLU A 266 4.70 9.12 18.55
N VAL A 267 5.55 8.07 18.55
CA VAL A 267 5.69 7.18 17.40
C VAL A 267 4.33 6.66 16.96
N LYS A 268 4.04 6.72 15.65
CA LYS A 268 2.78 6.21 15.09
C LYS A 268 2.96 4.77 14.60
N PHE A 269 1.93 3.97 14.79
CA PHE A 269 1.83 2.61 14.25
C PHE A 269 0.90 2.60 13.04
N MET A 270 1.34 2.00 11.95
CA MET A 270 0.61 1.88 10.69
C MET A 270 0.58 0.43 10.19
N HIS A 271 -0.50 0.07 9.51
CA HIS A 271 -0.71 -1.24 8.89
C HIS A 271 -1.76 -1.12 7.78
N CYS A 272 -1.51 -1.67 6.59
CA CYS A 272 -2.45 -1.58 5.46
C CYS A 272 -3.75 -2.40 5.65
N LEU A 273 -3.81 -3.26 6.67
CA LEU A 273 -4.90 -4.18 6.98
C LEU A 273 -5.17 -5.22 5.85
N PRO A 274 -5.63 -6.45 6.19
CA PRO A 274 -6.00 -6.93 7.53
C PRO A 274 -4.77 -7.16 8.42
N ALA A 275 -4.93 -7.12 9.75
CA ALA A 275 -3.89 -7.40 10.72
C ALA A 275 -4.27 -8.62 11.56
N PHE A 276 -3.28 -9.48 11.85
CA PHE A 276 -3.45 -10.63 12.75
C PHE A 276 -2.95 -10.28 14.15
N HIS A 277 -3.66 -9.37 14.81
CA HIS A 277 -3.33 -8.85 16.14
C HIS A 277 -4.00 -9.61 17.29
N ASP A 278 -4.92 -10.52 16.99
CA ASP A 278 -5.63 -11.36 17.96
C ASP A 278 -6.04 -12.72 17.36
N ALA A 279 -6.59 -13.61 18.20
CA ALA A 279 -7.09 -14.92 17.81
C ALA A 279 -8.62 -14.93 17.50
N LEU A 280 -9.26 -13.78 17.23
CA LEU A 280 -10.71 -13.73 17.01
C LEU A 280 -11.12 -14.14 15.59
N THR A 281 -10.19 -14.17 14.64
CA THR A 281 -10.43 -14.65 13.27
C THR A 281 -10.17 -16.16 13.16
N SER A 282 -10.70 -16.80 12.11
CA SER A 282 -10.42 -18.23 11.84
C SER A 282 -8.93 -18.49 11.69
N THR A 283 -8.22 -17.65 10.93
CA THR A 283 -6.76 -17.74 10.75
C THR A 283 -6.01 -17.52 12.06
N GLY A 284 -6.40 -16.50 12.85
CA GLY A 284 -5.79 -16.26 14.16
C GLY A 284 -5.93 -17.44 15.12
N LYS A 285 -7.11 -18.09 15.14
CA LYS A 285 -7.33 -19.32 15.93
C LYS A 285 -6.42 -20.47 15.48
N SER A 286 -6.32 -20.71 14.17
CA SER A 286 -5.43 -21.76 13.65
C SER A 286 -3.98 -21.49 14.02
N VAL A 287 -3.52 -20.23 13.95
CA VAL A 287 -2.15 -19.84 14.35
C VAL A 287 -1.95 -20.05 15.86
N GLN A 288 -2.92 -19.71 16.69
CA GLN A 288 -2.86 -19.94 18.13
C GLN A 288 -2.77 -21.43 18.47
N GLU A 289 -3.61 -22.25 17.82
CA GLU A 289 -3.65 -23.71 18.04
C GLU A 289 -2.37 -24.41 17.55
N GLU A 290 -1.83 -24.02 16.40
CA GLU A 290 -0.69 -24.69 15.76
C GLU A 290 0.67 -24.16 16.24
N PHE A 291 0.80 -22.85 16.47
CA PHE A 291 2.08 -22.19 16.78
C PHE A 291 2.15 -21.59 18.18
N GLY A 292 1.04 -21.57 18.94
CA GLY A 292 0.98 -20.99 20.27
C GLY A 292 1.14 -19.47 20.29
N LEU A 293 0.76 -18.78 19.22
CA LEU A 293 0.85 -17.33 19.08
C LEU A 293 -0.54 -16.70 19.17
N ASP A 294 -0.74 -15.78 20.09
CA ASP A 294 -2.00 -15.03 20.24
C ASP A 294 -2.14 -13.92 19.20
N ALA A 295 -1.03 -13.47 18.62
CA ALA A 295 -0.95 -12.45 17.56
C ALA A 295 0.29 -12.71 16.69
N MET A 296 0.28 -12.22 15.45
CA MET A 296 1.39 -12.39 14.51
C MET A 296 2.22 -11.10 14.41
N GLU A 297 2.06 -10.32 13.36
CA GLU A 297 2.92 -9.18 13.00
C GLU A 297 2.81 -7.99 13.97
N VAL A 298 1.72 -7.89 14.71
CA VAL A 298 1.50 -6.83 15.70
C VAL A 298 0.71 -7.36 16.89
N SER A 299 1.08 -6.94 18.11
CA SER A 299 0.32 -7.25 19.32
C SER A 299 -1.00 -6.47 19.40
N ASP A 300 -2.04 -7.04 20.02
CA ASP A 300 -3.35 -6.36 20.20
C ASP A 300 -3.19 -5.06 21.00
N GLU A 301 -2.26 -5.05 21.99
CA GLU A 301 -1.93 -3.86 22.76
C GLU A 301 -1.49 -2.69 21.88
N VAL A 302 -0.59 -2.90 20.92
CA VAL A 302 -0.12 -1.86 20.00
C VAL A 302 -1.21 -1.50 19.01
N PHE A 303 -1.89 -2.49 18.44
CA PHE A 303 -2.95 -2.28 17.44
C PHE A 303 -4.07 -1.40 17.98
N ARG A 304 -4.44 -1.54 19.27
CA ARG A 304 -5.50 -0.75 19.93
C ARG A 304 -4.98 0.48 20.68
N SER A 305 -3.68 0.74 20.64
CA SER A 305 -3.09 1.86 21.39
C SER A 305 -3.40 3.21 20.74
N PRO A 306 -3.24 4.32 21.47
CA PRO A 306 -3.31 5.68 20.91
C PRO A 306 -2.23 5.98 19.85
N ASN A 307 -1.18 5.17 19.79
CA ASN A 307 -0.15 5.27 18.76
C ASN A 307 -0.64 4.77 17.39
N SER A 308 -1.67 3.90 17.37
CA SER A 308 -2.20 3.28 16.15
C SER A 308 -3.07 4.27 15.36
N VAL A 309 -2.75 4.44 14.08
CA VAL A 309 -3.51 5.28 13.13
C VAL A 309 -4.04 4.45 11.94
N VAL A 310 -4.18 3.14 12.12
CA VAL A 310 -4.54 2.19 11.06
C VAL A 310 -5.91 2.45 10.42
N PHE A 311 -6.88 2.98 11.18
CA PHE A 311 -8.21 3.25 10.65
C PHE A 311 -8.25 4.57 9.87
N ASP A 312 -7.53 5.60 10.30
CA ASP A 312 -7.35 6.84 9.54
C ASP A 312 -6.60 6.55 8.23
N GLN A 313 -5.58 5.70 8.30
CA GLN A 313 -4.87 5.18 7.13
C GLN A 313 -5.80 4.43 6.16
N ALA A 314 -6.68 3.57 6.68
CA ALA A 314 -7.64 2.84 5.87
C ALA A 314 -8.67 3.77 5.21
N GLU A 315 -9.12 4.81 5.93
CA GLU A 315 -10.01 5.84 5.40
C GLU A 315 -9.35 6.61 4.26
N ASN A 316 -8.09 7.01 4.41
CA ASN A 316 -7.36 7.77 3.39
C ASN A 316 -7.26 7.07 2.03
N ARG A 317 -7.48 5.74 1.99
CA ARG A 317 -7.57 4.95 0.75
C ARG A 317 -8.66 5.44 -0.21
N MET A 318 -9.76 6.01 0.29
CA MET A 318 -10.82 6.50 -0.58
C MET A 318 -10.57 7.95 -1.06
N HIS A 319 -9.58 8.63 -0.51
CA HIS A 319 -9.22 9.99 -0.90
C HIS A 319 -8.05 10.04 -1.89
N THR A 320 -7.27 8.97 -1.93
CA THR A 320 -6.06 8.84 -2.76
C THR A 320 -6.24 7.84 -3.89
#